data_7e1ae7e4741a7f7abe6b8ef95eb15b39
#
_entry.id   7e1ae7e4741a7f7abe6b8ef95eb15b39
#
_cell.length_a   1.000
_cell.length_b   1.000
_cell.length_c   1.000
_cell.angle_alpha   90.00
_cell.angle_beta   90.00
_cell.angle_gamma   90.00
#
_symmetry.space_group_name_H-M   'P 1'
#
loop_
_entity.id
_entity.type
_entity.pdbx_description
1 polymer ?
#
loop_
_entity_poly.entity_id
_entity_poly.type
_entity_poly.pdbx_seq_one_letter_code
_entity_poly.pdbx_strand_id
1 'polypeptide(L)'
;MQIVTDKNKVALYYKDEATTYKEFILNTRKIKQFTKIKQFTNNMIYMENRPELLYSFFAIWDSRATCVCIDASSTAEEMTYYIDNSDVIKIFTSNMQVEKVKEALNILNKQIEIIVVDEINLNEIKIDENSSENLVINSPEKEDTALILYTSGTTGKPKGVMLTFDNILANVDSLDVYKMYEETDITIALLPLHHILPLLGIGVMPLLYSATIVFLEDISSAALIDAMKKYKVTMLIGVPKLWEVMHKKIMDTINSKGITRFIFKLAKKINSLAFSKVIFKKVSEGFGGHIKFFVSGGSKLNPQITKDFHTLGIKICEGYGMTETSPIISYTPKNDIVPDSAGRVIKDVEVKIADDSEILVKGRNVMKGYYKNPEATAEIIDKDGWLHTGDLGKLENGYLYVTGRKKEMIVLSNGKNINPIEIETKISSMTNLISEIVITEYNSILTAVIHPDLEKVKDEKIDNIYENLKWEVVDKYNQKAPDYKKILDVKIINEDFPKTKIGKIRRFMIADMLDGKIEKQERKPEPDFEEYNKIKKYLIDIKGKDVYFDSHIEIDLGMDSLDMVEFQYFLDLNYGIKEENLISKYPTLLELANYIKDNRNQERIGNLDWKEILNKDTNADLP
;
A
#
# COMPACT_ATOMS: atom_id res chain seq x y z
N MET A 1 -17.15 7.40 -19.70
CA MET A 1 -17.48 7.13 -18.28
C MET A 1 -18.60 8.06 -17.84
N GLN A 2 -19.53 7.59 -17.04
CA GLN A 2 -20.63 8.40 -16.56
C GLN A 2 -20.87 8.12 -15.07
N ILE A 3 -20.92 9.17 -14.28
CA ILE A 3 -21.37 9.09 -12.88
C ILE A 3 -22.87 9.40 -12.90
N VAL A 4 -23.67 8.35 -12.70
CA VAL A 4 -25.15 8.41 -12.71
C VAL A 4 -25.65 7.84 -11.42
N THR A 5 -26.43 8.58 -10.65
CA THR A 5 -26.96 8.05 -9.38
C THR A 5 -28.13 8.87 -8.86
N ASP A 6 -28.77 8.36 -7.81
CA ASP A 6 -29.68 9.15 -6.99
C ASP A 6 -28.95 10.39 -6.46
N LYS A 7 -29.41 11.55 -6.87
CA LYS A 7 -28.78 12.86 -6.59
C LYS A 7 -28.59 13.15 -5.10
N ASN A 8 -29.39 12.55 -4.26
CA ASN A 8 -29.37 12.77 -2.80
C ASN A 8 -28.51 11.75 -2.04
N LYS A 9 -28.01 10.72 -2.72
CA LYS A 9 -27.13 9.73 -2.13
C LYS A 9 -25.76 10.32 -1.78
N VAL A 10 -25.19 9.92 -0.64
CA VAL A 10 -23.87 10.35 -0.21
C VAL A 10 -22.80 9.70 -1.09
N ALA A 11 -21.97 10.51 -1.73
CA ALA A 11 -20.81 10.10 -2.49
C ALA A 11 -19.57 10.02 -1.61
N LEU A 12 -19.36 11.02 -0.75
CA LEU A 12 -18.15 11.15 0.06
C LEU A 12 -18.49 11.50 1.51
N TYR A 13 -17.67 11.01 2.44
CA TYR A 13 -17.57 11.52 3.81
C TYR A 13 -16.16 12.07 4.04
N TYR A 14 -16.07 13.25 4.64
CA TYR A 14 -14.82 13.86 5.09
C TYR A 14 -15.08 14.79 6.26
N LYS A 15 -14.30 14.73 7.34
CA LYS A 15 -14.48 15.57 8.56
C LYS A 15 -15.92 15.55 9.08
N ASP A 16 -16.52 14.38 9.10
CA ASP A 16 -17.92 14.15 9.46
C ASP A 16 -18.97 14.82 8.55
N GLU A 17 -18.54 15.52 7.54
CA GLU A 17 -19.41 16.12 6.54
C GLU A 17 -19.71 15.13 5.41
N ALA A 18 -20.95 15.10 4.99
CA ALA A 18 -21.40 14.29 3.87
C ALA A 18 -21.52 15.15 2.62
N THR A 19 -20.92 14.69 1.52
CA THR A 19 -21.13 15.27 0.19
C THR A 19 -21.98 14.31 -0.63
N THR A 20 -23.13 14.78 -1.11
CA THR A 20 -23.99 14.01 -2.01
C THR A 20 -23.39 13.91 -3.41
N TYR A 21 -23.90 12.98 -4.23
CA TYR A 21 -23.50 12.88 -5.62
C TYR A 21 -23.82 14.16 -6.42
N LYS A 22 -24.96 14.82 -6.11
CA LYS A 22 -25.29 16.11 -6.69
C LYS A 22 -24.23 17.16 -6.39
N GLU A 23 -23.84 17.27 -5.13
CA GLU A 23 -22.79 18.21 -4.70
C GLU A 23 -21.42 17.86 -5.26
N PHE A 24 -21.07 16.57 -5.33
CA PHE A 24 -19.84 16.11 -5.97
C PHE A 24 -19.74 16.58 -7.43
N ILE A 25 -20.80 16.38 -8.21
CA ILE A 25 -20.89 16.81 -9.61
C ILE A 25 -20.79 18.33 -9.72
N LEU A 26 -21.53 19.04 -8.88
CA LEU A 26 -21.50 20.52 -8.85
C LEU A 26 -20.11 21.04 -8.50
N ASN A 27 -19.46 20.52 -7.46
CA ASN A 27 -18.13 20.94 -7.06
C ASN A 27 -17.07 20.65 -8.15
N THR A 28 -17.14 19.49 -8.79
CA THR A 28 -16.31 19.17 -9.95
C THR A 28 -16.44 20.21 -11.07
N ARG A 29 -17.68 20.59 -11.41
CA ARG A 29 -17.95 21.59 -12.45
C ARG A 29 -17.53 22.99 -12.05
N LYS A 30 -17.70 23.35 -10.78
CA LYS A 30 -17.24 24.65 -10.23
C LYS A 30 -15.73 24.77 -10.36
N ILE A 31 -14.96 23.71 -9.99
CA ILE A 31 -13.51 23.69 -10.17
C ILE A 31 -13.16 23.82 -11.67
N LYS A 32 -13.82 23.06 -12.56
CA LYS A 32 -13.61 23.16 -14.00
C LYS A 32 -13.83 24.59 -14.51
N GLN A 33 -14.94 25.23 -14.12
CA GLN A 33 -15.25 26.60 -14.52
C GLN A 33 -14.25 27.62 -13.99
N PHE A 34 -13.85 27.49 -12.71
CA PHE A 34 -12.89 28.39 -12.07
C PHE A 34 -11.51 28.29 -12.71
N THR A 35 -11.03 27.07 -12.92
CA THR A 35 -9.66 26.82 -13.35
C THR A 35 -9.46 26.93 -14.86
N LYS A 36 -10.54 26.92 -15.66
CA LYS A 36 -10.50 27.04 -17.12
C LYS A 36 -9.47 26.11 -17.76
N ILE A 37 -9.49 24.82 -17.35
CA ILE A 37 -8.57 23.79 -17.87
C ILE A 37 -8.74 23.71 -19.40
N LYS A 38 -7.61 23.74 -20.12
CA LYS A 38 -7.58 23.60 -21.57
C LYS A 38 -7.54 22.13 -21.98
N GLN A 39 -8.25 21.79 -23.05
CA GLN A 39 -8.22 20.42 -23.61
C GLN A 39 -6.80 20.03 -24.03
N PHE A 40 -6.50 18.73 -23.94
CA PHE A 40 -5.24 18.14 -24.37
C PHE A 40 -3.99 18.71 -23.67
N THR A 41 -4.15 19.24 -22.47
CA THR A 41 -3.04 19.73 -21.64
C THR A 41 -2.82 18.80 -20.46
N ASN A 42 -1.58 18.75 -19.99
CA ASN A 42 -1.23 18.01 -18.77
C ASN A 42 -1.39 18.93 -17.55
N ASN A 43 -2.08 18.42 -16.54
CA ASN A 43 -2.35 19.15 -15.30
C ASN A 43 -1.97 18.26 -14.11
N MET A 44 -1.16 18.77 -13.20
CA MET A 44 -0.65 18.03 -12.05
C MET A 44 -1.60 18.13 -10.86
N ILE A 45 -1.75 17.04 -10.13
CA ILE A 45 -2.33 17.01 -8.79
C ILE A 45 -1.23 16.61 -7.82
N TYR A 46 -0.96 17.50 -6.86
CA TYR A 46 0.00 17.30 -5.78
C TYR A 46 -0.64 17.73 -4.46
N MET A 47 -1.34 16.82 -3.83
CA MET A 47 -2.02 17.02 -2.55
C MET A 47 -2.31 15.68 -1.86
N GLU A 48 -2.58 15.74 -0.57
CA GLU A 48 -3.02 14.63 0.26
C GLU A 48 -4.41 14.09 -0.16
N ASN A 49 -4.77 12.90 0.36
CA ASN A 49 -6.10 12.32 0.12
C ASN A 49 -7.20 13.18 0.74
N ARG A 50 -8.03 13.79 -0.10
CA ARG A 50 -9.15 14.66 0.29
C ARG A 50 -10.18 14.78 -0.85
N PRO A 51 -11.42 15.23 -0.57
CA PRO A 51 -12.46 15.37 -1.60
C PRO A 51 -12.03 16.22 -2.79
N GLU A 52 -11.31 17.33 -2.57
CA GLU A 52 -10.87 18.26 -3.60
C GLU A 52 -9.89 17.62 -4.60
N LEU A 53 -9.16 16.57 -4.18
CA LEU A 53 -8.34 15.77 -5.10
C LEU A 53 -9.24 15.15 -6.17
N LEU A 54 -10.35 14.52 -5.77
CA LEU A 54 -11.28 13.90 -6.71
C LEU A 54 -12.05 14.94 -7.52
N TYR A 55 -12.48 16.07 -6.94
CA TYR A 55 -13.10 17.14 -7.71
C TYR A 55 -12.16 17.66 -8.79
N SER A 56 -10.89 17.91 -8.47
CA SER A 56 -9.87 18.36 -9.41
C SER A 56 -9.59 17.31 -10.49
N PHE A 57 -9.46 16.05 -10.08
CA PHE A 57 -9.23 14.93 -10.97
C PHE A 57 -10.34 14.80 -12.03
N PHE A 58 -11.60 14.78 -11.61
CA PHE A 58 -12.72 14.69 -12.53
C PHE A 58 -12.94 15.96 -13.33
N ALA A 59 -12.58 17.15 -12.81
CA ALA A 59 -12.60 18.41 -13.56
C ALA A 59 -11.58 18.40 -14.70
N ILE A 60 -10.39 17.86 -14.48
CA ILE A 60 -9.36 17.66 -15.50
C ILE A 60 -9.89 16.71 -16.60
N TRP A 61 -10.44 15.58 -16.22
CA TRP A 61 -10.99 14.60 -17.16
C TRP A 61 -12.19 15.13 -17.94
N ASP A 62 -13.13 15.81 -17.27
CA ASP A 62 -14.28 16.45 -17.93
C ASP A 62 -13.88 17.59 -18.88
N SER A 63 -12.65 18.11 -18.72
CA SER A 63 -12.05 19.09 -19.65
C SER A 63 -11.28 18.44 -20.81
N ARG A 64 -11.29 17.11 -20.95
CA ARG A 64 -10.49 16.35 -21.94
C ARG A 64 -8.99 16.62 -21.81
N ALA A 65 -8.52 16.71 -20.58
CA ALA A 65 -7.13 16.96 -20.26
C ALA A 65 -6.53 15.76 -19.51
N THR A 66 -5.21 15.67 -19.52
CA THR A 66 -4.45 14.61 -18.86
C THR A 66 -4.19 14.97 -17.41
N CYS A 67 -4.46 14.07 -16.49
CA CYS A 67 -4.09 14.21 -15.09
C CYS A 67 -2.70 13.60 -14.82
N VAL A 68 -1.85 14.33 -14.13
CA VAL A 68 -0.53 13.88 -13.66
C VAL A 68 -0.58 13.82 -12.14
N CYS A 69 -0.71 12.63 -11.54
CA CYS A 69 -0.81 12.48 -10.10
C CYS A 69 0.57 12.19 -9.51
N ILE A 70 0.99 13.00 -8.53
CA ILE A 70 2.29 12.91 -7.87
C ILE A 70 2.10 12.67 -6.37
N ASP A 71 3.03 11.92 -5.80
CA ASP A 71 3.09 11.66 -4.38
C ASP A 71 3.20 12.94 -3.57
N ALA A 72 2.24 13.21 -2.69
CA ALA A 72 2.23 14.38 -1.81
C ALA A 72 3.41 14.41 -0.81
N SER A 73 4.11 13.29 -0.62
CA SER A 73 5.33 13.21 0.17
C SER A 73 6.61 13.58 -0.60
N SER A 74 6.54 13.74 -1.93
CA SER A 74 7.71 14.13 -2.74
C SER A 74 8.31 15.44 -2.27
N THR A 75 9.64 15.52 -2.31
CA THR A 75 10.36 16.77 -2.01
C THR A 75 10.27 17.78 -3.16
N ALA A 76 10.64 19.02 -2.90
CA ALA A 76 10.67 20.05 -3.94
C ALA A 76 11.64 19.68 -5.07
N GLU A 77 12.80 19.09 -4.74
CA GLU A 77 13.78 18.61 -5.72
C GLU A 77 13.22 17.48 -6.57
N GLU A 78 12.55 16.49 -5.97
CA GLU A 78 11.90 15.39 -6.73
C GLU A 78 10.83 15.93 -7.67
N MET A 79 10.05 16.92 -7.21
CA MET A 79 9.01 17.55 -8.02
C MET A 79 9.58 18.28 -9.25
N THR A 80 10.80 18.80 -9.20
CA THR A 80 11.42 19.47 -10.36
C THR A 80 11.45 18.54 -11.57
N TYR A 81 11.83 17.29 -11.35
CA TYR A 81 11.86 16.29 -12.42
C TYR A 81 10.46 16.02 -12.99
N TYR A 82 9.45 15.85 -12.15
CA TYR A 82 8.09 15.56 -12.60
C TYR A 82 7.49 16.74 -13.37
N ILE A 83 7.66 17.96 -12.88
CA ILE A 83 7.19 19.18 -13.51
C ILE A 83 7.87 19.39 -14.88
N ASP A 84 9.20 19.21 -14.94
CA ASP A 84 9.96 19.41 -16.18
C ASP A 84 9.64 18.35 -17.23
N ASN A 85 9.53 17.09 -16.81
CA ASN A 85 9.27 15.96 -17.72
C ASN A 85 7.85 15.93 -18.24
N SER A 86 6.83 16.27 -17.43
CA SER A 86 5.42 16.07 -17.76
C SER A 86 4.76 17.22 -18.53
N ASP A 87 5.45 18.33 -18.79
CA ASP A 87 4.89 19.51 -19.50
C ASP A 87 3.58 20.04 -18.90
N VAL A 88 3.45 19.99 -17.60
CA VAL A 88 2.23 20.47 -16.94
C VAL A 88 2.12 21.99 -17.02
N ILE A 89 0.87 22.45 -17.23
CA ILE A 89 0.57 23.87 -17.33
C ILE A 89 -0.15 24.43 -16.10
N LYS A 90 -0.71 23.55 -15.27
CA LYS A 90 -1.34 23.89 -14.00
C LYS A 90 -0.97 22.84 -12.94
N ILE A 91 -0.85 23.29 -11.69
CA ILE A 91 -0.61 22.43 -10.54
C ILE A 91 -1.70 22.67 -9.52
N PHE A 92 -2.52 21.65 -9.27
CA PHE A 92 -3.52 21.63 -8.20
C PHE A 92 -2.87 21.15 -6.92
N THR A 93 -2.99 21.94 -5.86
CA THR A 93 -2.33 21.65 -4.58
C THR A 93 -3.18 22.15 -3.41
N SER A 94 -2.81 21.74 -2.18
CA SER A 94 -3.41 22.21 -0.94
C SER A 94 -2.55 23.27 -0.26
N ASN A 95 -3.13 23.96 0.73
CA ASN A 95 -2.36 24.87 1.60
C ASN A 95 -1.19 24.16 2.30
N MET A 96 -1.32 22.88 2.60
CA MET A 96 -0.26 22.08 3.23
C MET A 96 0.95 21.89 2.31
N GLN A 97 0.74 21.85 1.00
CA GLN A 97 1.76 21.46 0.03
C GLN A 97 2.25 22.61 -0.86
N VAL A 98 1.57 23.76 -0.86
CA VAL A 98 1.81 24.85 -1.83
C VAL A 98 3.24 25.42 -1.76
N GLU A 99 3.86 25.47 -0.57
CA GLU A 99 5.22 26.01 -0.44
C GLU A 99 6.26 25.11 -1.12
N LYS A 100 6.10 23.77 -1.05
CA LYS A 100 6.97 22.86 -1.81
C LYS A 100 6.82 23.05 -3.33
N VAL A 101 5.59 23.32 -3.80
CA VAL A 101 5.34 23.61 -5.22
C VAL A 101 6.06 24.88 -5.64
N LYS A 102 5.96 25.96 -4.84
CA LYS A 102 6.64 27.23 -5.11
C LYS A 102 8.16 27.05 -5.12
N GLU A 103 8.71 26.30 -4.18
CA GLU A 103 10.12 25.97 -4.11
C GLU A 103 10.60 25.23 -5.37
N ALA A 104 9.89 24.17 -5.79
CA ALA A 104 10.21 23.43 -7.00
C ALA A 104 10.19 24.31 -8.25
N LEU A 105 9.19 25.20 -8.39
CA LEU A 105 9.11 26.15 -9.49
C LEU A 105 10.23 27.18 -9.48
N ASN A 106 10.64 27.64 -8.30
CA ASN A 106 11.81 28.54 -8.13
C ASN A 106 13.10 27.84 -8.57
N ILE A 107 13.34 26.60 -8.16
CA ILE A 107 14.50 25.80 -8.59
C ILE A 107 14.53 25.66 -10.11
N LEU A 108 13.39 25.43 -10.74
CA LEU A 108 13.26 25.29 -12.20
C LEU A 108 13.29 26.63 -12.95
N ASN A 109 13.16 27.75 -12.27
CA ASN A 109 12.92 29.06 -12.86
C ASN A 109 11.75 29.03 -13.87
N LYS A 110 10.65 28.33 -13.52
CA LYS A 110 9.45 28.21 -14.34
C LYS A 110 8.26 28.92 -13.72
N GLN A 111 7.39 29.46 -14.59
CA GLN A 111 6.11 30.02 -14.17
C GLN A 111 5.00 29.07 -14.63
N ILE A 112 4.36 28.41 -13.69
CA ILE A 112 3.20 27.53 -13.91
C ILE A 112 2.09 28.00 -12.98
N GLU A 113 0.86 27.99 -13.46
CA GLU A 113 -0.31 28.40 -12.68
C GLU A 113 -0.53 27.40 -11.52
N ILE A 114 -0.50 27.89 -10.29
CA ILE A 114 -0.78 27.11 -9.08
C ILE A 114 -2.23 27.34 -8.70
N ILE A 115 -2.97 26.25 -8.53
CA ILE A 115 -4.37 26.23 -8.07
C ILE A 115 -4.37 25.67 -6.64
N VAL A 116 -4.49 26.54 -5.65
CA VAL A 116 -4.64 26.13 -4.25
C VAL A 116 -6.12 25.86 -3.98
N VAL A 117 -6.48 24.58 -3.83
CA VAL A 117 -7.88 24.18 -3.73
C VAL A 117 -8.60 24.74 -2.49
N ASP A 118 -7.84 24.97 -1.41
CA ASP A 118 -8.37 25.56 -0.17
C ASP A 118 -8.76 27.05 -0.32
N GLU A 119 -8.25 27.75 -1.33
CA GLU A 119 -8.54 29.15 -1.63
C GLU A 119 -9.77 29.32 -2.55
N ILE A 120 -10.31 28.22 -3.07
CA ILE A 120 -11.46 28.24 -3.99
C ILE A 120 -12.75 28.27 -3.18
N ASN A 121 -13.41 29.42 -3.12
CA ASN A 121 -14.76 29.48 -2.52
C ASN A 121 -15.81 28.90 -3.48
N LEU A 122 -16.03 27.59 -3.37
CA LEU A 122 -17.00 26.88 -4.21
C LEU A 122 -18.43 27.42 -4.08
N ASN A 123 -18.79 28.10 -3.00
CA ASN A 123 -20.14 28.66 -2.81
C ASN A 123 -20.38 29.92 -3.65
N GLU A 124 -19.33 30.65 -4.00
CA GLU A 124 -19.44 31.87 -4.82
C GLU A 124 -19.51 31.59 -6.33
N ILE A 125 -19.11 30.37 -6.74
CA ILE A 125 -19.13 29.99 -8.16
C ILE A 125 -20.55 29.56 -8.55
N LYS A 126 -21.20 30.38 -9.36
CA LYS A 126 -22.55 30.09 -9.86
C LYS A 126 -22.50 29.17 -11.06
N ILE A 127 -23.23 28.09 -11.00
CA ILE A 127 -23.44 27.14 -12.10
C ILE A 127 -24.96 26.94 -12.26
N ASP A 128 -25.41 26.72 -13.48
CA ASP A 128 -26.79 26.29 -13.72
C ASP A 128 -27.02 24.94 -13.02
N GLU A 129 -27.91 24.90 -12.04
CA GLU A 129 -28.24 23.69 -11.28
C GLU A 129 -28.80 22.56 -12.15
N ASN A 130 -29.43 22.87 -13.28
CA ASN A 130 -29.88 21.88 -14.24
C ASN A 130 -28.69 21.15 -14.92
N SER A 131 -27.49 21.73 -14.88
CA SER A 131 -26.27 21.08 -15.35
C SER A 131 -25.81 19.91 -14.46
N SER A 132 -26.44 19.68 -13.29
CA SER A 132 -26.04 18.65 -12.32
C SER A 132 -26.61 17.25 -12.59
N GLU A 133 -27.32 17.04 -13.71
CA GLU A 133 -28.02 15.78 -13.92
C GLU A 133 -27.12 14.55 -14.02
N ASN A 134 -25.98 14.66 -14.68
CA ASN A 134 -25.00 13.58 -14.77
C ASN A 134 -23.61 14.17 -15.04
N LEU A 135 -22.57 13.60 -14.46
CA LEU A 135 -21.21 13.89 -14.89
C LEU A 135 -20.84 12.87 -15.97
N VAL A 136 -21.00 13.26 -17.21
CA VAL A 136 -20.54 12.48 -18.36
C VAL A 136 -19.13 12.96 -18.68
N ILE A 137 -18.14 12.13 -18.42
CA ILE A 137 -16.76 12.38 -18.85
C ILE A 137 -16.73 12.02 -20.34
N ASN A 138 -16.88 13.04 -21.16
CA ASN A 138 -16.79 12.92 -22.61
C ASN A 138 -15.32 12.76 -22.98
N SER A 139 -14.82 11.53 -22.91
CA SER A 139 -13.62 11.20 -23.67
C SER A 139 -13.99 11.10 -25.13
N PRO A 140 -13.44 11.94 -25.97
CA PRO A 140 -13.80 11.92 -27.39
C PRO A 140 -13.20 10.76 -28.15
N GLU A 141 -11.97 10.44 -27.80
CA GLU A 141 -11.25 9.34 -28.41
C GLU A 141 -10.72 8.42 -27.28
N LYS A 142 -10.91 7.12 -27.48
CA LYS A 142 -10.44 6.11 -26.52
C LYS A 142 -8.93 6.20 -26.30
N GLU A 143 -8.19 6.65 -27.29
CA GLU A 143 -6.74 6.78 -27.32
C GLU A 143 -6.20 8.04 -26.63
N ASP A 144 -7.08 8.98 -26.20
CA ASP A 144 -6.62 10.16 -25.45
C ASP A 144 -5.99 9.74 -24.12
N THR A 145 -4.83 10.31 -23.81
CA THR A 145 -4.15 10.06 -22.54
C THR A 145 -4.96 10.67 -21.40
N ALA A 146 -5.43 9.83 -20.50
CA ALA A 146 -6.19 10.22 -19.31
C ALA A 146 -5.30 10.51 -18.11
N LEU A 147 -4.23 9.71 -17.97
CA LEU A 147 -3.32 9.73 -16.82
C LEU A 147 -1.87 9.63 -17.27
N ILE A 148 -0.99 10.31 -16.54
CA ILE A 148 0.44 10.03 -16.49
C ILE A 148 0.78 9.76 -15.02
N LEU A 149 1.29 8.57 -14.74
CA LEU A 149 1.72 8.16 -13.41
C LEU A 149 3.19 7.77 -13.42
N TYR A 150 3.96 8.31 -12.48
CA TYR A 150 5.38 8.03 -12.41
C TYR A 150 5.68 6.77 -11.59
N THR A 151 6.45 5.87 -12.19
CA THR A 151 6.95 4.66 -11.52
C THR A 151 8.45 4.78 -11.30
N SER A 152 8.93 4.31 -10.15
CA SER A 152 10.37 4.21 -9.87
C SER A 152 10.98 3.14 -10.78
N GLY A 153 11.58 3.57 -11.89
CA GLY A 153 12.31 2.66 -12.78
C GLY A 153 13.53 2.04 -12.07
N THR A 154 13.88 0.82 -12.45
CA THR A 154 15.10 0.14 -11.96
C THR A 154 16.39 0.81 -12.42
N THR A 155 16.32 1.80 -13.30
CA THR A 155 17.47 2.48 -13.96
C THR A 155 17.73 3.90 -13.43
N GLY A 156 17.09 4.32 -12.33
CA GLY A 156 17.38 5.56 -11.63
C GLY A 156 16.33 6.66 -11.79
N LYS A 157 15.94 7.08 -12.99
CA LYS A 157 14.93 8.15 -13.16
C LYS A 157 13.51 7.57 -13.27
N PRO A 158 12.49 8.17 -12.61
CA PRO A 158 11.10 7.75 -12.74
C PRO A 158 10.60 7.84 -14.19
N LYS A 159 9.79 6.87 -14.62
CA LYS A 159 9.18 6.84 -15.96
C LYS A 159 7.70 7.18 -15.86
N GLY A 160 7.22 8.12 -16.68
CA GLY A 160 5.81 8.51 -16.74
C GLY A 160 5.00 7.56 -17.61
N VAL A 161 4.20 6.69 -16.99
CA VAL A 161 3.31 5.73 -17.67
C VAL A 161 2.09 6.45 -18.21
N MET A 162 1.87 6.42 -19.52
CA MET A 162 0.69 7.00 -20.16
C MET A 162 -0.46 6.00 -20.23
N LEU A 163 -1.54 6.29 -19.53
CA LEU A 163 -2.77 5.50 -19.57
C LEU A 163 -3.85 6.26 -20.32
N THR A 164 -4.45 5.60 -21.31
CA THR A 164 -5.57 6.16 -22.08
C THR A 164 -6.90 5.95 -21.34
N PHE A 165 -7.94 6.65 -21.75
CA PHE A 165 -9.30 6.38 -21.27
C PHE A 165 -9.75 4.96 -21.59
N ASP A 166 -9.33 4.38 -22.73
CA ASP A 166 -9.64 2.98 -23.07
C ASP A 166 -8.94 1.99 -22.15
N ASN A 167 -7.68 2.25 -21.77
CA ASN A 167 -6.98 1.40 -20.81
C ASN A 167 -7.72 1.33 -19.45
N ILE A 168 -8.19 2.49 -18.96
CA ILE A 168 -8.93 2.58 -17.71
C ILE A 168 -10.29 1.89 -17.83
N LEU A 169 -11.03 2.16 -18.92
CA LEU A 169 -12.33 1.53 -19.17
C LEU A 169 -12.21 0.01 -19.28
N ALA A 170 -11.15 -0.52 -19.89
CA ALA A 170 -10.92 -1.96 -19.96
C ALA A 170 -10.88 -2.61 -18.57
N ASN A 171 -10.24 -1.97 -17.59
CA ASN A 171 -10.23 -2.45 -16.21
C ASN A 171 -11.62 -2.34 -15.55
N VAL A 172 -12.32 -1.21 -15.73
CA VAL A 172 -13.67 -1.03 -15.19
C VAL A 172 -14.61 -2.08 -15.76
N ASP A 173 -14.66 -2.26 -17.09
CA ASP A 173 -15.49 -3.23 -17.79
C ASP A 173 -15.21 -4.67 -17.34
N SER A 174 -13.91 -4.98 -17.12
CA SER A 174 -13.47 -6.31 -16.70
C SER A 174 -13.86 -6.62 -15.26
N LEU A 175 -13.78 -5.65 -14.36
CA LEU A 175 -14.13 -5.83 -12.96
C LEU A 175 -15.64 -5.80 -12.71
N ASP A 176 -16.42 -5.23 -13.62
CA ASP A 176 -17.88 -5.28 -13.58
C ASP A 176 -18.40 -6.73 -13.61
N VAL A 177 -17.75 -7.58 -14.39
CA VAL A 177 -18.07 -9.02 -14.43
C VAL A 177 -18.02 -9.66 -13.06
N TYR A 178 -17.13 -9.21 -12.18
CA TYR A 178 -16.96 -9.73 -10.82
C TYR A 178 -17.83 -9.01 -9.79
N LYS A 179 -18.58 -7.96 -10.21
CA LYS A 179 -19.37 -7.10 -9.31
C LYS A 179 -18.55 -6.67 -8.11
N MET A 180 -17.38 -6.08 -8.40
CA MET A 180 -16.46 -5.64 -7.35
C MET A 180 -17.15 -4.63 -6.44
N TYR A 181 -17.88 -3.68 -7.01
CA TYR A 181 -18.68 -2.69 -6.30
C TYR A 181 -20.17 -2.87 -6.55
N GLU A 182 -20.94 -2.59 -5.52
CA GLU A 182 -22.39 -2.43 -5.55
C GLU A 182 -22.72 -1.03 -5.01
N GLU A 183 -23.88 -0.52 -5.38
CA GLU A 183 -24.34 0.79 -4.92
C GLU A 183 -24.32 0.97 -3.40
N THR A 184 -24.56 -0.12 -2.65
CA THR A 184 -24.58 -0.11 -1.18
C THR A 184 -23.20 -0.17 -0.54
N ASP A 185 -22.13 -0.22 -1.33
CA ASP A 185 -20.79 -0.35 -0.78
C ASP A 185 -20.24 0.97 -0.25
N ILE A 186 -19.45 0.86 0.81
CA ILE A 186 -18.73 1.95 1.44
C ILE A 186 -17.28 1.51 1.60
N THR A 187 -16.36 2.32 1.08
CA THR A 187 -14.91 2.09 1.16
C THR A 187 -14.19 3.27 1.81
N ILE A 188 -12.95 3.04 2.25
CA ILE A 188 -12.10 4.09 2.85
C ILE A 188 -10.94 4.40 1.93
N ALA A 189 -10.64 5.69 1.74
CA ALA A 189 -9.48 6.19 1.02
C ALA A 189 -8.21 6.10 1.91
N LEU A 190 -7.83 4.85 2.25
CA LEU A 190 -6.70 4.56 3.11
C LEU A 190 -5.35 4.70 2.38
N LEU A 191 -5.27 4.23 1.14
CA LEU A 191 -4.05 4.26 0.34
C LEU A 191 -3.93 5.58 -0.44
N PRO A 192 -2.70 6.07 -0.69
CA PRO A 192 -2.48 7.32 -1.44
C PRO A 192 -3.03 7.25 -2.87
N LEU A 193 -3.91 8.19 -3.24
CA LEU A 193 -4.61 8.21 -4.53
C LEU A 193 -3.72 8.58 -5.73
N HIS A 194 -2.44 8.89 -5.53
CA HIS A 194 -1.49 9.10 -6.64
C HIS A 194 -1.00 7.79 -7.27
N HIS A 195 -1.27 6.64 -6.67
CA HIS A 195 -1.01 5.32 -7.27
C HIS A 195 -2.22 4.79 -8.00
N ILE A 196 -2.00 4.06 -9.09
CA ILE A 196 -3.08 3.59 -9.97
C ILE A 196 -4.08 2.65 -9.25
N LEU A 197 -3.60 1.75 -8.38
CA LEU A 197 -4.48 0.83 -7.65
C LEU A 197 -5.49 1.56 -6.75
N PRO A 198 -5.08 2.44 -5.82
CA PRO A 198 -6.04 3.20 -5.02
C PRO A 198 -6.80 4.24 -5.84
N LEU A 199 -6.18 4.88 -6.83
CA LEU A 199 -6.87 5.87 -7.66
C LEU A 199 -8.08 5.25 -8.38
N LEU A 200 -7.90 4.11 -9.04
CA LEU A 200 -9.01 3.43 -9.69
C LEU A 200 -9.89 2.68 -8.69
N GLY A 201 -9.28 1.89 -7.81
CA GLY A 201 -10.04 1.03 -6.89
C GLY A 201 -10.81 1.81 -5.83
N ILE A 202 -10.29 2.94 -5.35
CA ILE A 202 -10.94 3.72 -4.26
C ILE A 202 -11.49 5.05 -4.77
N GLY A 203 -10.81 5.71 -5.72
CA GLY A 203 -11.20 7.05 -6.16
C GLY A 203 -12.21 7.06 -7.32
N VAL A 204 -12.06 6.19 -8.32
CA VAL A 204 -12.85 6.23 -9.56
C VAL A 204 -13.99 5.21 -9.55
N MET A 205 -13.68 3.93 -9.35
CA MET A 205 -14.69 2.87 -9.44
C MET A 205 -15.87 3.05 -8.49
N PRO A 206 -15.69 3.35 -7.18
CA PRO A 206 -16.82 3.55 -6.30
C PRO A 206 -17.81 4.59 -6.84
N LEU A 207 -17.31 5.70 -7.36
CA LEU A 207 -18.16 6.76 -7.90
C LEU A 207 -18.91 6.34 -9.17
N LEU A 208 -18.30 5.48 -10.02
CA LEU A 208 -18.99 4.92 -11.20
C LEU A 208 -20.10 3.94 -10.82
N TYR A 209 -19.96 3.24 -9.68
CA TYR A 209 -20.95 2.28 -9.16
C TYR A 209 -21.88 2.87 -8.11
N SER A 210 -21.86 4.18 -7.94
CA SER A 210 -22.68 4.87 -6.94
C SER A 210 -22.41 4.42 -5.49
N ALA A 211 -21.22 3.93 -5.20
CA ALA A 211 -20.76 3.58 -3.85
C ALA A 211 -20.25 4.83 -3.09
N THR A 212 -20.02 4.71 -1.81
CA THR A 212 -19.58 5.82 -0.96
C THR A 212 -18.10 5.69 -0.60
N ILE A 213 -17.36 6.80 -0.63
CA ILE A 213 -15.96 6.88 -0.21
C ILE A 213 -15.85 7.66 1.09
N VAL A 214 -15.10 7.14 2.06
CA VAL A 214 -14.77 7.82 3.31
C VAL A 214 -13.31 8.26 3.27
N PHE A 215 -13.08 9.56 3.41
CA PHE A 215 -11.74 10.11 3.62
C PHE A 215 -11.45 10.19 5.12
N LEU A 216 -10.23 9.84 5.50
CA LEU A 216 -9.76 9.96 6.88
C LEU A 216 -8.89 11.22 7.00
N GLU A 217 -9.01 11.92 8.13
CA GLU A 217 -8.09 13.01 8.49
C GLU A 217 -6.78 12.45 9.04
N ASP A 218 -6.89 11.31 9.71
CA ASP A 218 -5.81 10.60 10.37
C ASP A 218 -5.84 9.12 9.91
N ILE A 219 -4.69 8.57 9.55
CA ILE A 219 -4.55 7.19 9.04
C ILE A 219 -4.19 6.21 10.16
N SER A 220 -4.42 6.57 11.45
CA SER A 220 -4.15 5.66 12.57
C SER A 220 -5.02 4.41 12.56
N SER A 221 -4.53 3.34 13.17
CA SER A 221 -5.31 2.12 13.35
C SER A 221 -6.63 2.38 14.11
N ALA A 222 -6.63 3.32 15.06
CA ALA A 222 -7.82 3.70 15.82
C ALA A 222 -8.83 4.44 14.93
N ALA A 223 -8.39 5.48 14.20
CA ALA A 223 -9.23 6.23 13.28
C ALA A 223 -9.81 5.33 12.18
N LEU A 224 -9.02 4.38 11.66
CA LEU A 224 -9.49 3.39 10.69
C LEU A 224 -10.62 2.53 11.27
N ILE A 225 -10.44 1.95 12.45
CA ILE A 225 -11.45 1.09 13.10
C ILE A 225 -12.71 1.91 13.45
N ASP A 226 -12.56 3.12 13.94
CA ASP A 226 -13.68 4.00 14.27
C ASP A 226 -14.47 4.39 13.01
N ALA A 227 -13.79 4.73 11.91
CA ALA A 227 -14.44 4.99 10.65
C ALA A 227 -15.14 3.74 10.09
N MET A 228 -14.52 2.56 10.19
CA MET A 228 -15.16 1.30 9.77
C MET A 228 -16.47 1.05 10.52
N LYS A 229 -16.51 1.31 11.82
CA LYS A 229 -17.72 1.19 12.66
C LYS A 229 -18.75 2.29 12.34
N LYS A 230 -18.30 3.55 12.35
CA LYS A 230 -19.16 4.73 12.19
C LYS A 230 -19.89 4.73 10.85
N TYR A 231 -19.14 4.51 9.76
CA TYR A 231 -19.67 4.57 8.41
C TYR A 231 -20.14 3.21 7.86
N LYS A 232 -20.06 2.13 8.67
CA LYS A 232 -20.46 0.77 8.28
C LYS A 232 -19.75 0.31 7.00
N VAL A 233 -18.44 0.45 6.97
CA VAL A 233 -17.60 0.12 5.81
C VAL A 233 -17.79 -1.32 5.39
N THR A 234 -17.96 -1.55 4.09
CA THR A 234 -18.27 -2.88 3.53
C THR A 234 -17.08 -3.53 2.85
N MET A 235 -16.13 -2.74 2.39
CA MET A 235 -14.91 -3.24 1.78
C MET A 235 -13.72 -2.32 2.06
N LEU A 236 -12.53 -2.89 2.05
CA LEU A 236 -11.28 -2.17 2.22
C LEU A 236 -10.25 -2.69 1.22
N ILE A 237 -9.59 -1.76 0.51
CA ILE A 237 -8.46 -2.06 -0.38
C ILE A 237 -7.18 -1.72 0.37
N GLY A 238 -6.26 -2.67 0.42
CA GLY A 238 -5.00 -2.53 1.13
C GLY A 238 -3.84 -3.25 0.44
N VAL A 239 -2.67 -3.11 1.03
CA VAL A 239 -1.44 -3.81 0.64
C VAL A 239 -1.19 -4.99 1.60
N PRO A 240 -0.38 -6.00 1.22
CA PRO A 240 -0.10 -7.16 2.06
C PRO A 240 0.32 -6.82 3.49
N LYS A 241 1.14 -5.80 3.68
CA LYS A 241 1.61 -5.37 5.00
C LYS A 241 0.46 -5.02 5.97
N LEU A 242 -0.58 -4.36 5.47
CA LEU A 242 -1.76 -4.06 6.28
C LEU A 242 -2.43 -5.35 6.79
N TRP A 243 -2.58 -6.32 5.91
CA TRP A 243 -3.20 -7.60 6.26
C TRP A 243 -2.33 -8.44 7.20
N GLU A 244 -1.01 -8.38 7.07
CA GLU A 244 -0.05 -9.02 7.97
C GLU A 244 -0.18 -8.48 9.40
N VAL A 245 -0.20 -7.15 9.56
CA VAL A 245 -0.35 -6.49 10.86
C VAL A 245 -1.69 -6.84 11.51
N MET A 246 -2.78 -6.74 10.74
CA MET A 246 -4.10 -7.12 11.25
C MET A 246 -4.17 -8.61 11.62
N HIS A 247 -3.63 -9.49 10.76
CA HIS A 247 -3.56 -10.92 11.01
C HIS A 247 -2.79 -11.23 12.29
N LYS A 248 -1.59 -10.65 12.47
CA LYS A 248 -0.77 -10.85 13.66
C LYS A 248 -1.56 -10.52 14.93
N LYS A 249 -2.15 -9.32 15.02
CA LYS A 249 -2.95 -8.88 16.19
C LYS A 249 -4.12 -9.83 16.50
N ILE A 250 -4.84 -10.29 15.46
CA ILE A 250 -5.97 -11.22 15.64
C ILE A 250 -5.47 -12.59 16.11
N MET A 251 -4.43 -13.12 15.47
CA MET A 251 -3.91 -14.45 15.80
C MET A 251 -3.26 -14.49 17.18
N ASP A 252 -2.60 -13.44 17.63
CA ASP A 252 -2.09 -13.32 18.98
C ASP A 252 -3.22 -13.41 20.02
N THR A 253 -4.33 -12.70 19.75
CA THR A 253 -5.53 -12.79 20.61
C THR A 253 -6.14 -14.20 20.60
N ILE A 254 -6.23 -14.86 19.46
CA ILE A 254 -6.75 -16.24 19.34
C ILE A 254 -5.83 -17.23 20.07
N ASN A 255 -4.53 -17.06 19.94
CA ASN A 255 -3.53 -17.96 20.51
C ASN A 255 -3.31 -17.76 22.02
N SER A 256 -3.70 -16.61 22.58
CA SER A 256 -3.57 -16.32 24.01
C SER A 256 -4.44 -17.22 24.90
N LYS A 257 -5.53 -17.78 24.37
CA LYS A 257 -6.47 -18.64 25.13
C LYS A 257 -6.60 -20.02 24.46
N GLY A 258 -6.49 -21.09 25.24
CA GLY A 258 -6.58 -22.47 24.74
C GLY A 258 -7.89 -22.78 24.03
N ILE A 259 -9.01 -22.23 24.52
CA ILE A 259 -10.36 -22.43 23.94
C ILE A 259 -10.45 -21.78 22.57
N THR A 260 -10.02 -20.52 22.40
CA THR A 260 -10.08 -19.81 21.11
C THR A 260 -9.19 -20.48 20.07
N ARG A 261 -8.01 -20.95 20.48
CA ARG A 261 -7.10 -21.74 19.64
C ARG A 261 -7.75 -23.07 19.18
N PHE A 262 -8.44 -23.76 20.06
CA PHE A 262 -9.15 -25.00 19.72
C PHE A 262 -10.29 -24.74 18.73
N ILE A 263 -11.10 -23.69 18.98
CA ILE A 263 -12.20 -23.29 18.11
C ILE A 263 -11.66 -22.91 16.71
N PHE A 264 -10.57 -22.17 16.64
CA PHE A 264 -9.94 -21.80 15.36
C PHE A 264 -9.47 -23.04 14.58
N LYS A 265 -8.80 -23.99 15.24
CA LYS A 265 -8.39 -25.26 14.62
C LYS A 265 -9.59 -26.05 14.11
N LEU A 266 -10.70 -26.09 14.86
CA LEU A 266 -11.93 -26.75 14.45
C LEU A 266 -12.57 -26.07 13.23
N ALA A 267 -12.67 -24.73 13.24
CA ALA A 267 -13.19 -23.96 12.11
C ALA A 267 -12.34 -24.15 10.84
N LYS A 268 -11.02 -24.19 10.99
CA LYS A 268 -10.09 -24.48 9.89
C LYS A 268 -10.31 -25.87 9.29
N LYS A 269 -10.64 -26.87 10.12
CA LYS A 269 -10.96 -28.22 9.66
C LYS A 269 -12.33 -28.30 8.97
N ILE A 270 -13.33 -27.57 9.49
CA ILE A 270 -14.69 -27.51 8.90
C ILE A 270 -14.66 -26.75 7.57
N ASN A 271 -13.79 -25.75 7.44
CA ASN A 271 -13.61 -24.93 6.22
C ASN A 271 -14.91 -24.37 5.64
N SER A 272 -15.80 -23.87 6.50
CA SER A 272 -17.09 -23.30 6.11
C SER A 272 -17.18 -21.83 6.49
N LEU A 273 -17.28 -20.96 5.49
CA LEU A 273 -17.39 -19.50 5.69
C LEU A 273 -18.64 -19.13 6.52
N ALA A 274 -19.76 -19.85 6.32
CA ALA A 274 -20.99 -19.59 7.07
C ALA A 274 -20.81 -19.93 8.57
N PHE A 275 -20.21 -21.09 8.86
CA PHE A 275 -19.87 -21.48 10.23
C PHE A 275 -18.90 -20.46 10.87
N SER A 276 -17.85 -20.09 10.15
CA SER A 276 -16.85 -19.13 10.61
C SER A 276 -17.43 -17.75 10.95
N LYS A 277 -18.34 -17.24 10.11
CA LYS A 277 -19.03 -15.96 10.37
C LYS A 277 -19.83 -15.95 11.67
N VAL A 278 -20.43 -17.06 12.04
CA VAL A 278 -21.18 -17.19 13.30
C VAL A 278 -20.23 -17.25 14.49
N ILE A 279 -19.22 -18.11 14.43
CA ILE A 279 -18.29 -18.36 15.54
C ILE A 279 -17.36 -17.16 15.80
N PHE A 280 -16.88 -16.52 14.73
CA PHE A 280 -15.97 -15.36 14.83
C PHE A 280 -16.68 -14.02 14.62
N LYS A 281 -17.97 -13.94 14.96
CA LYS A 281 -18.76 -12.70 14.85
C LYS A 281 -18.07 -11.51 15.51
N LYS A 282 -17.45 -11.71 16.68
CA LYS A 282 -16.69 -10.65 17.39
C LYS A 282 -15.52 -10.10 16.57
N VAL A 283 -14.87 -10.91 15.73
CA VAL A 283 -13.82 -10.42 14.82
C VAL A 283 -14.42 -9.51 13.77
N SER A 284 -15.55 -9.90 13.17
CA SER A 284 -16.29 -9.05 12.23
C SER A 284 -16.78 -7.75 12.88
N GLU A 285 -17.29 -7.81 14.11
CA GLU A 285 -17.73 -6.64 14.89
C GLU A 285 -16.56 -5.70 15.22
N GLY A 286 -15.36 -6.23 15.42
CA GLY A 286 -14.14 -5.45 15.56
C GLY A 286 -13.88 -4.54 14.35
N PHE A 287 -14.25 -4.99 13.16
CA PHE A 287 -14.22 -4.25 11.91
C PHE A 287 -15.54 -3.54 11.57
N GLY A 288 -16.41 -3.30 12.55
CA GLY A 288 -17.69 -2.63 12.36
C GLY A 288 -18.85 -3.55 11.94
N GLY A 289 -18.62 -4.86 11.75
CA GLY A 289 -19.68 -5.85 11.48
C GLY A 289 -20.26 -5.86 10.07
N HIS A 290 -19.79 -4.98 9.18
CA HIS A 290 -20.36 -4.78 7.84
C HIS A 290 -19.44 -5.22 6.69
N ILE A 291 -18.21 -5.64 6.99
CA ILE A 291 -17.23 -6.05 5.97
C ILE A 291 -17.74 -7.25 5.17
N LYS A 292 -17.84 -7.08 3.86
CA LYS A 292 -18.16 -8.12 2.89
C LYS A 292 -16.89 -8.89 2.47
N PHE A 293 -15.80 -8.14 2.15
CA PHE A 293 -14.50 -8.68 1.77
C PHE A 293 -13.42 -7.60 1.82
N PHE A 294 -12.16 -8.02 1.84
CA PHE A 294 -10.98 -7.19 1.64
C PHE A 294 -10.39 -7.42 0.25
N VAL A 295 -9.61 -6.45 -0.23
CA VAL A 295 -8.85 -6.56 -1.49
C VAL A 295 -7.38 -6.30 -1.19
N SER A 296 -6.50 -7.20 -1.61
CA SER A 296 -5.05 -7.06 -1.50
C SER A 296 -4.43 -6.88 -2.88
N GLY A 297 -3.56 -5.88 -3.02
CA GLY A 297 -2.82 -5.64 -4.26
C GLY A 297 -1.45 -5.01 -4.01
N GLY A 298 -0.68 -4.79 -5.08
CA GLY A 298 0.63 -4.16 -5.05
C GLY A 298 1.82 -5.09 -4.81
N SER A 299 1.64 -6.18 -4.07
CA SER A 299 2.63 -7.26 -3.92
C SER A 299 1.94 -8.57 -3.53
N LYS A 300 2.70 -9.68 -3.50
CA LYS A 300 2.16 -11.00 -3.15
C LYS A 300 1.79 -11.05 -1.67
N LEU A 301 0.57 -11.49 -1.36
CA LEU A 301 0.13 -11.79 0.01
C LEU A 301 0.57 -13.20 0.41
N ASN A 302 0.95 -13.37 1.68
CA ASN A 302 1.23 -14.70 2.22
C ASN A 302 -0.06 -15.56 2.19
N PRO A 303 -0.06 -16.71 1.51
CA PRO A 303 -1.26 -17.54 1.36
C PRO A 303 -1.88 -18.02 2.67
N GLN A 304 -1.06 -18.09 3.74
CA GLN A 304 -1.57 -18.47 5.07
C GLN A 304 -2.52 -17.41 5.63
N ILE A 305 -2.24 -16.13 5.36
CA ILE A 305 -3.09 -15.01 5.79
C ILE A 305 -4.46 -15.11 5.12
N THR A 306 -4.51 -15.34 3.80
CA THR A 306 -5.77 -15.55 3.06
C THR A 306 -6.58 -16.71 3.66
N LYS A 307 -5.92 -17.85 3.96
CA LYS A 307 -6.55 -19.02 4.58
C LYS A 307 -7.08 -18.74 6.00
N ASP A 308 -6.32 -18.02 6.80
CA ASP A 308 -6.69 -17.73 8.18
C ASP A 308 -7.81 -16.69 8.25
N PHE A 309 -7.80 -15.65 7.41
CA PHE A 309 -8.94 -14.73 7.29
C PHE A 309 -10.21 -15.44 6.81
N HIS A 310 -10.08 -16.37 5.86
CA HIS A 310 -11.22 -17.21 5.46
C HIS A 310 -11.78 -18.03 6.64
N THR A 311 -10.87 -18.60 7.46
CA THR A 311 -11.24 -19.33 8.69
C THR A 311 -11.92 -18.40 9.72
N LEU A 312 -11.62 -17.11 9.70
CA LEU A 312 -12.27 -16.07 10.54
C LEU A 312 -13.59 -15.54 9.96
N GLY A 313 -14.01 -16.03 8.79
CA GLY A 313 -15.24 -15.61 8.13
C GLY A 313 -15.11 -14.40 7.22
N ILE A 314 -13.88 -13.93 6.94
CA ILE A 314 -13.58 -12.77 6.10
C ILE A 314 -12.87 -13.24 4.82
N LYS A 315 -13.32 -12.73 3.68
CA LYS A 315 -12.70 -13.01 2.38
C LYS A 315 -11.62 -11.97 2.08
N ILE A 316 -10.48 -12.40 1.54
CA ILE A 316 -9.50 -11.52 0.92
C ILE A 316 -9.40 -11.89 -0.56
N CYS A 317 -9.69 -10.93 -1.45
CA CYS A 317 -9.52 -11.05 -2.88
C CYS A 317 -8.16 -10.45 -3.26
N GLU A 318 -7.39 -11.15 -4.09
CA GLU A 318 -6.09 -10.66 -4.55
C GLU A 318 -6.18 -10.14 -5.97
N GLY A 319 -5.49 -9.03 -6.25
CA GLY A 319 -5.32 -8.48 -7.59
C GLY A 319 -3.84 -8.39 -7.94
N TYR A 320 -3.49 -8.81 -9.16
CA TYR A 320 -2.15 -8.68 -9.71
C TYR A 320 -2.15 -7.80 -10.95
N GLY A 321 -1.09 -7.02 -11.06
CA GLY A 321 -0.81 -6.19 -12.19
C GLY A 321 0.23 -5.11 -11.87
N MET A 322 0.34 -4.12 -12.73
CA MET A 322 1.33 -3.07 -12.66
C MET A 322 0.75 -1.76 -13.24
N THR A 323 1.43 -0.65 -13.01
CA THR A 323 0.95 0.65 -13.52
C THR A 323 0.76 0.60 -15.04
N GLU A 324 1.64 -0.09 -15.75
CA GLU A 324 1.63 -0.28 -17.20
C GLU A 324 0.45 -1.14 -17.70
N THR A 325 -0.35 -1.72 -16.80
CA THR A 325 -1.57 -2.50 -17.14
C THR A 325 -2.86 -1.93 -16.52
N SER A 326 -2.86 -0.72 -16.03
CA SER A 326 -4.00 0.15 -15.67
C SER A 326 -4.95 -0.26 -14.52
N PRO A 327 -4.61 -0.93 -13.43
CA PRO A 327 -3.41 -1.69 -13.12
C PRO A 327 -3.55 -3.20 -13.33
N ILE A 328 -4.76 -3.76 -13.57
CA ILE A 328 -5.09 -5.17 -13.29
C ILE A 328 -4.85 -6.07 -14.50
N ILE A 329 -4.18 -7.19 -14.26
CA ILE A 329 -4.01 -8.31 -15.19
C ILE A 329 -4.88 -9.50 -14.77
N SER A 330 -4.90 -9.79 -13.45
CA SER A 330 -5.73 -10.85 -12.90
C SER A 330 -6.35 -10.44 -11.56
N TYR A 331 -7.49 -11.04 -11.24
CA TYR A 331 -8.25 -10.76 -10.03
C TYR A 331 -8.90 -12.02 -9.47
N THR A 332 -8.94 -12.15 -8.14
CA THR A 332 -9.58 -13.25 -7.44
C THR A 332 -11.07 -12.96 -7.22
N PRO A 333 -11.99 -13.70 -7.85
CA PRO A 333 -13.43 -13.51 -7.63
C PRO A 333 -13.84 -13.82 -6.18
N LYS A 334 -14.76 -13.05 -5.62
CA LYS A 334 -15.27 -13.22 -4.23
C LYS A 334 -15.72 -14.65 -3.88
N ASN A 335 -16.15 -15.43 -4.86
CA ASN A 335 -16.69 -16.79 -4.67
C ASN A 335 -15.76 -17.88 -5.21
N ASP A 336 -14.55 -17.53 -5.63
CA ASP A 336 -13.58 -18.43 -6.26
C ASP A 336 -12.15 -18.07 -5.80
N ILE A 337 -11.96 -18.04 -4.47
CA ILE A 337 -10.69 -17.68 -3.84
C ILE A 337 -9.79 -18.92 -3.80
N VAL A 338 -8.67 -18.85 -4.52
CA VAL A 338 -7.62 -19.87 -4.49
C VAL A 338 -6.38 -19.24 -3.86
N PRO A 339 -6.07 -19.57 -2.59
CA PRO A 339 -4.88 -19.04 -1.93
C PRO A 339 -3.60 -19.36 -2.69
N ASP A 340 -2.64 -18.42 -2.70
CA ASP A 340 -1.39 -18.46 -3.48
C ASP A 340 -1.53 -18.11 -4.97
N SER A 341 -2.75 -18.04 -5.51
CA SER A 341 -2.97 -17.54 -6.86
C SER A 341 -3.24 -16.03 -6.87
N ALA A 342 -2.81 -15.37 -7.92
CA ALA A 342 -3.17 -13.97 -8.20
C ALA A 342 -4.57 -13.84 -8.86
N GLY A 343 -5.35 -14.91 -8.87
CA GLY A 343 -6.70 -14.97 -9.43
C GLY A 343 -6.75 -15.35 -10.90
N ARG A 344 -7.90 -15.08 -11.52
CA ARG A 344 -8.13 -15.33 -12.94
C ARG A 344 -7.75 -14.13 -13.77
N VAL A 345 -7.24 -14.38 -14.97
CA VAL A 345 -7.00 -13.32 -15.96
C VAL A 345 -8.32 -12.59 -16.23
N ILE A 346 -8.30 -11.27 -16.19
CA ILE A 346 -9.51 -10.47 -16.38
C ILE A 346 -9.97 -10.50 -17.84
N LYS A 347 -11.21 -10.12 -18.06
CA LYS A 347 -11.81 -10.08 -19.41
C LYS A 347 -11.03 -9.12 -20.34
N ASP A 348 -10.96 -9.45 -21.61
CA ASP A 348 -10.31 -8.68 -22.69
C ASP A 348 -8.78 -8.49 -22.46
N VAL A 349 -8.16 -9.36 -21.65
CA VAL A 349 -6.72 -9.45 -21.42
C VAL A 349 -6.24 -10.86 -21.75
N GLU A 350 -5.17 -10.94 -22.52
CA GLU A 350 -4.49 -12.17 -22.85
C GLU A 350 -3.20 -12.28 -22.02
N VAL A 351 -2.96 -13.44 -21.44
CA VAL A 351 -1.72 -13.75 -20.72
C VAL A 351 -1.08 -14.99 -21.34
N LYS A 352 0.19 -14.89 -21.59
CA LYS A 352 1.02 -16.02 -22.03
C LYS A 352 2.26 -16.11 -21.15
N ILE A 353 2.72 -17.33 -20.90
CA ILE A 353 3.97 -17.59 -20.18
C ILE A 353 5.06 -17.89 -21.22
N ALA A 354 6.12 -17.10 -21.21
CA ALA A 354 7.26 -17.29 -22.10
C ALA A 354 8.11 -18.50 -21.65
N ASP A 355 9.05 -18.93 -22.51
CA ASP A 355 9.91 -20.09 -22.24
C ASP A 355 10.78 -19.93 -20.98
N ASP A 356 11.12 -18.68 -20.64
CA ASP A 356 11.87 -18.32 -19.42
C ASP A 356 10.93 -18.07 -18.21
N SER A 357 9.65 -18.45 -18.34
CA SER A 357 8.59 -18.27 -17.35
C SER A 357 8.16 -16.82 -17.13
N GLU A 358 8.56 -15.86 -17.94
CA GLU A 358 8.06 -14.49 -17.86
C GLU A 358 6.58 -14.41 -18.21
N ILE A 359 5.83 -13.64 -17.44
CA ILE A 359 4.43 -13.32 -17.71
C ILE A 359 4.38 -12.23 -18.78
N LEU A 360 3.78 -12.53 -19.91
CA LEU A 360 3.52 -11.59 -21.00
C LEU A 360 2.05 -11.27 -21.06
N VAL A 361 1.73 -9.99 -21.27
CA VAL A 361 0.37 -9.48 -21.23
C VAL A 361 0.05 -8.70 -22.51
N LYS A 362 -1.12 -8.95 -23.07
CA LYS A 362 -1.66 -8.19 -24.19
C LYS A 362 -3.14 -7.90 -23.96
N GLY A 363 -3.56 -6.67 -24.19
CA GLY A 363 -4.96 -6.30 -24.00
C GLY A 363 -5.17 -4.79 -24.01
N ARG A 364 -6.44 -4.40 -23.96
CA ARG A 364 -6.85 -2.99 -23.87
C ARG A 364 -6.35 -2.29 -22.61
N ASN A 365 -5.98 -3.02 -21.58
CA ASN A 365 -5.44 -2.51 -20.32
C ASN A 365 -3.96 -2.12 -20.40
N VAL A 366 -3.24 -2.52 -21.45
CA VAL A 366 -1.80 -2.20 -21.63
C VAL A 366 -1.65 -0.73 -21.99
N MET A 367 -0.73 -0.05 -21.30
CA MET A 367 -0.44 1.38 -21.46
C MET A 367 -0.14 1.79 -22.91
N LYS A 368 -0.32 3.05 -23.21
CA LYS A 368 0.10 3.66 -24.48
C LYS A 368 1.62 3.68 -24.67
N GLY A 369 2.37 3.75 -23.57
CA GLY A 369 3.82 3.81 -23.51
C GLY A 369 4.32 4.74 -22.41
N TYR A 370 5.63 4.92 -22.34
CA TYR A 370 6.24 5.89 -21.43
C TYR A 370 6.33 7.28 -22.07
N TYR A 371 5.91 8.28 -21.31
CA TYR A 371 5.89 9.68 -21.77
C TYR A 371 7.30 10.15 -22.11
N LYS A 372 7.48 10.68 -23.34
CA LYS A 372 8.77 11.11 -23.90
C LYS A 372 9.88 10.05 -23.85
N ASN A 373 9.53 8.76 -23.80
CA ASN A 373 10.52 7.70 -23.73
C ASN A 373 10.11 6.49 -24.62
N PRO A 374 10.14 6.66 -25.95
CA PRO A 374 9.77 5.58 -26.87
C PRO A 374 10.74 4.39 -26.81
N GLU A 375 12.02 4.62 -26.51
CA GLU A 375 13.01 3.56 -26.37
C GLU A 375 12.66 2.62 -25.21
N ALA A 376 12.41 3.16 -24.02
CA ALA A 376 11.99 2.34 -22.88
C ALA A 376 10.62 1.67 -23.12
N THR A 377 9.76 2.26 -23.96
CA THR A 377 8.50 1.63 -24.34
C THR A 377 8.77 0.40 -25.22
N ALA A 378 9.65 0.52 -26.20
CA ALA A 378 10.02 -0.58 -27.11
C ALA A 378 10.80 -1.71 -26.40
N GLU A 379 11.43 -1.42 -25.24
CA GLU A 379 12.08 -2.44 -24.41
C GLU A 379 11.09 -3.39 -23.74
N ILE A 380 9.87 -2.90 -23.41
CA ILE A 380 8.90 -3.68 -22.63
C ILE A 380 7.62 -4.04 -23.39
N ILE A 381 7.33 -3.38 -24.51
CA ILE A 381 6.22 -3.75 -25.40
C ILE A 381 6.84 -4.19 -26.74
N ASP A 382 6.69 -5.47 -27.05
CA ASP A 382 7.25 -6.03 -28.27
C ASP A 382 6.44 -5.64 -29.52
N LYS A 383 6.94 -6.02 -30.71
CA LYS A 383 6.34 -5.69 -32.01
C LYS A 383 4.95 -6.29 -32.21
N ASP A 384 4.65 -7.37 -31.49
CA ASP A 384 3.35 -8.05 -31.53
C ASP A 384 2.37 -7.48 -30.50
N GLY A 385 2.78 -6.47 -29.72
CA GLY A 385 1.99 -5.79 -28.68
C GLY A 385 1.93 -6.54 -27.35
N TRP A 386 2.85 -7.45 -27.09
CA TRP A 386 2.99 -8.08 -25.79
C TRP A 386 3.82 -7.22 -24.86
N LEU A 387 3.27 -6.91 -23.68
CA LEU A 387 3.98 -6.27 -22.58
C LEU A 387 4.77 -7.35 -21.81
N HIS A 388 6.06 -7.15 -21.67
CA HIS A 388 6.97 -7.92 -20.84
C HIS A 388 6.90 -7.39 -19.41
N THR A 389 6.25 -8.12 -18.50
CA THR A 389 6.02 -7.63 -17.13
C THR A 389 7.27 -7.63 -16.27
N GLY A 390 8.28 -8.42 -16.64
CA GLY A 390 9.45 -8.71 -15.82
C GLY A 390 9.14 -9.59 -14.60
N ASP A 391 7.88 -10.01 -14.44
CA ASP A 391 7.46 -10.95 -13.40
C ASP A 391 7.43 -12.38 -13.96
N LEU A 392 7.81 -13.35 -13.15
CA LEU A 392 7.78 -14.77 -13.48
C LEU A 392 6.52 -15.42 -12.94
N GLY A 393 5.98 -16.37 -13.68
CA GLY A 393 4.76 -17.03 -13.26
C GLY A 393 4.39 -18.28 -14.04
N LYS A 394 3.22 -18.80 -13.72
CA LYS A 394 2.59 -19.92 -14.41
C LYS A 394 1.10 -19.74 -14.46
N LEU A 395 0.47 -20.34 -15.45
CA LEU A 395 -0.98 -20.39 -15.60
C LEU A 395 -1.44 -21.84 -15.42
N GLU A 396 -2.22 -22.11 -14.39
CA GLU A 396 -2.75 -23.44 -14.08
C GLU A 396 -4.25 -23.37 -13.81
N ASN A 397 -5.03 -24.22 -14.50
CA ASN A 397 -6.49 -24.29 -14.35
C ASN A 397 -7.21 -22.92 -14.49
N GLY A 398 -6.65 -22.01 -15.29
CA GLY A 398 -7.17 -20.65 -15.50
C GLY A 398 -6.85 -19.66 -14.38
N TYR A 399 -6.00 -20.05 -13.41
CA TYR A 399 -5.45 -19.16 -12.38
C TYR A 399 -4.01 -18.77 -12.70
N LEU A 400 -3.69 -17.51 -12.49
CA LEU A 400 -2.33 -16.98 -12.62
C LEU A 400 -1.62 -17.07 -11.26
N TYR A 401 -0.39 -17.60 -11.29
CA TYR A 401 0.48 -17.66 -10.12
C TYR A 401 1.75 -16.87 -10.41
N VAL A 402 1.97 -15.81 -9.62
CA VAL A 402 3.21 -15.04 -9.68
C VAL A 402 4.23 -15.72 -8.77
N THR A 403 5.35 -16.14 -9.35
CA THR A 403 6.38 -16.91 -8.63
C THR A 403 7.59 -16.08 -8.26
N GLY A 404 7.87 -14.95 -8.95
CA GLY A 404 9.00 -14.08 -8.65
C GLY A 404 9.19 -12.99 -9.69
N ARG A 405 10.38 -12.35 -9.68
CA ARG A 405 10.77 -11.34 -10.66
C ARG A 405 12.02 -11.75 -11.43
N LYS A 406 12.03 -11.52 -12.72
CA LYS A 406 13.14 -11.85 -13.62
C LYS A 406 14.46 -11.21 -13.18
N LYS A 407 14.43 -9.93 -12.80
CA LYS A 407 15.61 -9.18 -12.31
C LYS A 407 16.10 -9.61 -10.91
N GLU A 408 15.29 -10.36 -10.18
CA GLU A 408 15.64 -10.88 -8.86
C GLU A 408 16.19 -12.32 -8.92
N MET A 409 16.20 -12.94 -10.11
CA MET A 409 16.77 -14.28 -10.29
C MET A 409 18.29 -14.27 -10.06
N ILE A 410 18.76 -15.23 -9.29
CA ILE A 410 20.18 -15.48 -9.08
C ILE A 410 20.64 -16.42 -10.21
N VAL A 411 21.60 -15.97 -11.00
CA VAL A 411 22.22 -16.79 -12.07
C VAL A 411 23.54 -17.32 -11.55
N LEU A 412 23.55 -18.59 -11.16
CA LEU A 412 24.78 -19.23 -10.68
C LEU A 412 25.85 -19.37 -11.78
N SER A 413 27.10 -19.49 -11.38
CA SER A 413 28.25 -19.70 -12.28
C SER A 413 28.11 -20.89 -13.23
N ASN A 414 27.29 -21.89 -12.89
CA ASN A 414 26.92 -23.02 -13.73
C ASN A 414 25.78 -22.76 -14.70
N GLY A 415 25.32 -21.52 -14.83
CA GLY A 415 24.23 -21.09 -15.72
C GLY A 415 22.82 -21.43 -15.24
N LYS A 416 22.63 -21.99 -14.04
CA LYS A 416 21.32 -22.29 -13.51
C LYS A 416 20.69 -21.07 -12.85
N ASN A 417 19.43 -20.81 -13.16
CA ASN A 417 18.64 -19.74 -12.60
C ASN A 417 17.95 -20.20 -11.32
N ILE A 418 18.12 -19.45 -10.24
CA ILE A 418 17.46 -19.68 -8.95
C ILE A 418 16.51 -18.54 -8.65
N ASN A 419 15.29 -18.90 -8.32
CA ASN A 419 14.33 -17.96 -7.76
C ASN A 419 14.52 -17.87 -6.23
N PRO A 420 15.10 -16.78 -5.72
CA PRO A 420 15.36 -16.65 -4.29
C PRO A 420 14.07 -16.62 -3.46
N ILE A 421 13.00 -16.00 -3.99
CA ILE A 421 11.71 -15.86 -3.29
C ILE A 421 11.08 -17.24 -3.00
N GLU A 422 11.23 -18.21 -3.92
CA GLU A 422 10.75 -19.57 -3.68
C GLU A 422 11.42 -20.20 -2.45
N ILE A 423 12.74 -20.03 -2.34
CA ILE A 423 13.54 -20.58 -1.24
C ILE A 423 13.20 -19.86 0.07
N GLU A 424 13.17 -18.53 0.04
CA GLU A 424 12.81 -17.68 1.19
C GLU A 424 11.44 -18.03 1.75
N THR A 425 10.44 -18.17 0.89
CA THR A 425 9.07 -18.55 1.30
C THR A 425 9.04 -19.93 1.96
N LYS A 426 9.77 -20.89 1.41
CA LYS A 426 9.85 -22.23 2.00
C LYS A 426 10.50 -22.20 3.38
N ILE A 427 11.65 -21.54 3.50
CA ILE A 427 12.39 -21.45 4.78
C ILE A 427 11.58 -20.70 5.83
N SER A 428 11.00 -19.55 5.50
CA SER A 428 10.15 -18.79 6.41
C SER A 428 8.91 -19.56 6.88
N SER A 429 8.41 -20.50 6.06
CA SER A 429 7.28 -21.35 6.46
C SER A 429 7.64 -22.47 7.45
N MET A 430 8.93 -22.75 7.64
CA MET A 430 9.42 -23.84 8.51
C MET A 430 9.61 -23.40 9.95
N THR A 431 9.70 -22.10 10.21
CA THR A 431 9.94 -21.55 11.55
C THR A 431 9.32 -20.17 11.71
N ASN A 432 9.01 -19.78 12.95
CA ASN A 432 8.59 -18.45 13.34
C ASN A 432 9.74 -17.58 13.90
N LEU A 433 10.96 -18.13 13.95
CA LEU A 433 12.16 -17.45 14.47
C LEU A 433 12.78 -16.47 13.47
N ILE A 434 12.29 -16.42 12.23
CA ILE A 434 12.78 -15.55 11.17
C ILE A 434 11.82 -14.39 10.99
N SER A 435 12.32 -13.17 11.19
CA SER A 435 11.60 -11.94 10.84
C SER A 435 11.70 -11.66 9.35
N GLU A 436 12.91 -11.69 8.80
CA GLU A 436 13.17 -11.49 7.37
C GLU A 436 14.31 -12.41 6.90
N ILE A 437 14.26 -12.80 5.64
CA ILE A 437 15.31 -13.61 5.00
C ILE A 437 15.55 -13.14 3.57
N VAL A 438 16.81 -13.12 3.16
CA VAL A 438 17.23 -12.88 1.79
C VAL A 438 18.16 -14.00 1.36
N ILE A 439 17.84 -14.65 0.25
CA ILE A 439 18.73 -15.57 -0.43
C ILE A 439 19.49 -14.79 -1.50
N THR A 440 20.80 -14.86 -1.45
CA THR A 440 21.70 -14.18 -2.40
C THR A 440 22.87 -15.04 -2.77
N GLU A 441 23.52 -14.74 -3.87
CA GLU A 441 24.86 -15.26 -4.16
C GLU A 441 25.88 -14.36 -3.45
N TYR A 442 26.67 -14.96 -2.57
CA TYR A 442 27.76 -14.29 -1.87
C TYR A 442 29.00 -15.19 -1.88
N ASN A 443 30.15 -14.65 -2.29
CA ASN A 443 31.37 -15.42 -2.51
C ASN A 443 31.15 -16.65 -3.42
N SER A 444 30.37 -16.51 -4.48
CA SER A 444 30.03 -17.55 -5.45
C SER A 444 29.27 -18.75 -4.88
N ILE A 445 28.68 -18.64 -3.72
CA ILE A 445 27.81 -19.64 -3.11
C ILE A 445 26.45 -19.07 -2.73
N LEU A 446 25.45 -19.93 -2.74
CA LEU A 446 24.09 -19.54 -2.32
C LEU A 446 24.06 -19.40 -0.81
N THR A 447 23.83 -18.18 -0.35
CA THR A 447 23.87 -17.79 1.06
C THR A 447 22.49 -17.33 1.53
N ALA A 448 22.06 -17.81 2.69
CA ALA A 448 20.89 -17.29 3.41
C ALA A 448 21.33 -16.20 4.39
N VAL A 449 20.85 -14.98 4.17
CA VAL A 449 21.03 -13.86 5.11
C VAL A 449 19.73 -13.70 5.87
N ILE A 450 19.78 -13.87 7.19
CA ILE A 450 18.60 -13.97 8.06
C ILE A 450 18.64 -12.90 9.13
N HIS A 451 17.54 -12.15 9.21
CA HIS A 451 17.23 -11.29 10.36
C HIS A 451 16.25 -12.04 11.25
N PRO A 452 16.65 -12.42 12.50
CA PRO A 452 15.82 -13.21 13.39
C PRO A 452 14.72 -12.37 14.07
N ASP A 453 13.60 -13.00 14.45
CA ASP A 453 12.61 -12.43 15.36
C ASP A 453 13.11 -12.59 16.80
N LEU A 454 13.81 -11.56 17.30
CA LEU A 454 14.47 -11.60 18.61
C LEU A 454 13.49 -11.79 19.78
N GLU A 455 12.24 -11.36 19.66
CA GLU A 455 11.22 -11.61 20.68
C GLU A 455 10.92 -13.11 20.77
N LYS A 456 10.67 -13.74 19.64
CA LYS A 456 10.38 -15.18 19.60
C LYS A 456 11.57 -16.03 19.99
N VAL A 457 12.79 -15.60 19.62
CA VAL A 457 14.03 -16.25 20.08
C VAL A 457 14.11 -16.27 21.60
N LYS A 458 13.75 -15.15 22.26
CA LYS A 458 13.70 -15.06 23.73
C LYS A 458 12.57 -15.90 24.32
N ASP A 459 11.38 -15.86 23.74
CA ASP A 459 10.20 -16.60 24.21
C ASP A 459 10.42 -18.11 24.15
N GLU A 460 11.05 -18.59 23.08
CA GLU A 460 11.37 -19.99 22.88
C GLU A 460 12.68 -20.43 23.59
N LYS A 461 13.38 -19.50 24.26
CA LYS A 461 14.62 -19.74 25.01
C LYS A 461 15.71 -20.40 24.14
N ILE A 462 15.92 -19.88 22.94
CA ILE A 462 16.94 -20.38 22.03
C ILE A 462 18.30 -19.80 22.43
N ASP A 463 19.20 -20.62 22.93
CA ASP A 463 20.53 -20.19 23.40
C ASP A 463 21.46 -19.82 22.22
N ASN A 464 21.38 -20.53 21.12
CA ASN A 464 22.19 -20.28 19.91
C ASN A 464 21.31 -20.27 18.68
N ILE A 465 20.89 -19.06 18.25
CA ILE A 465 20.02 -18.89 17.11
C ILE A 465 20.68 -19.32 15.79
N TYR A 466 21.99 -19.12 15.64
CA TYR A 466 22.72 -19.55 14.43
C TYR A 466 22.66 -21.06 14.25
N GLU A 467 23.01 -21.82 15.28
CA GLU A 467 22.99 -23.29 15.24
C GLU A 467 21.55 -23.80 15.02
N ASN A 468 20.57 -23.17 15.69
CA ASN A 468 19.17 -23.55 15.54
C ASN A 468 18.70 -23.35 14.07
N LEU A 469 18.88 -22.16 13.50
CA LEU A 469 18.44 -21.87 12.13
C LEU A 469 19.22 -22.70 11.11
N LYS A 470 20.52 -22.92 11.34
CA LYS A 470 21.36 -23.72 10.43
C LYS A 470 20.89 -25.18 10.38
N TRP A 471 20.72 -25.84 11.52
CA TRP A 471 20.43 -27.27 11.56
C TRP A 471 18.95 -27.62 11.49
N GLU A 472 18.11 -26.87 12.23
CA GLU A 472 16.70 -27.18 12.33
C GLU A 472 15.88 -26.62 11.16
N VAL A 473 16.41 -25.66 10.42
CA VAL A 473 15.69 -25.00 9.32
C VAL A 473 16.40 -25.17 7.99
N VAL A 474 17.61 -24.62 7.85
CA VAL A 474 18.32 -24.60 6.54
C VAL A 474 18.77 -26.00 6.13
N ASP A 475 19.33 -26.81 7.04
CA ASP A 475 19.73 -28.16 6.71
C ASP A 475 18.51 -29.04 6.37
N LYS A 476 17.41 -28.92 7.08
CA LYS A 476 16.15 -29.62 6.73
C LYS A 476 15.58 -29.19 5.38
N TYR A 477 15.75 -27.93 4.99
CA TYR A 477 15.45 -27.48 3.64
C TYR A 477 16.38 -28.15 2.63
N ASN A 478 17.69 -28.13 2.88
CA ASN A 478 18.72 -28.68 1.98
C ASN A 478 18.56 -30.18 1.72
N GLN A 479 18.10 -30.94 2.72
CA GLN A 479 17.83 -32.39 2.57
C GLN A 479 16.77 -32.70 1.51
N LYS A 480 15.88 -31.75 1.22
CA LYS A 480 14.79 -31.87 0.24
C LYS A 480 15.02 -31.06 -1.04
N ALA A 481 16.03 -30.21 -1.03
CA ALA A 481 16.34 -29.32 -2.15
C ALA A 481 17.22 -30.02 -3.18
N PRO A 482 17.03 -29.75 -4.50
CA PRO A 482 18.01 -30.13 -5.52
C PRO A 482 19.37 -29.49 -5.22
N ASP A 483 20.46 -30.16 -5.60
CA ASP A 483 21.83 -29.72 -5.26
C ASP A 483 22.13 -28.27 -5.63
N TYR A 484 21.65 -27.79 -6.76
CA TYR A 484 21.86 -26.42 -7.20
C TYR A 484 21.05 -25.35 -6.42
N LYS A 485 20.06 -25.77 -5.61
CA LYS A 485 19.28 -24.89 -4.74
C LYS A 485 19.68 -25.01 -3.27
N LYS A 486 20.69 -25.81 -2.94
CA LYS A 486 21.17 -25.95 -1.57
C LYS A 486 21.84 -24.68 -1.09
N ILE A 487 21.50 -24.26 0.11
CA ILE A 487 22.12 -23.12 0.78
C ILE A 487 23.41 -23.61 1.43
N LEU A 488 24.52 -22.99 1.06
CA LEU A 488 25.85 -23.41 1.49
C LEU A 488 26.42 -22.53 2.60
N ASP A 489 25.83 -21.37 2.86
CA ASP A 489 26.21 -20.49 3.96
C ASP A 489 24.97 -19.81 4.58
N VAL A 490 25.08 -19.51 5.89
CA VAL A 490 24.05 -18.83 6.66
C VAL A 490 24.68 -17.65 7.39
N LYS A 491 24.15 -16.47 7.19
CA LYS A 491 24.55 -15.24 7.89
C LYS A 491 23.39 -14.75 8.73
N ILE A 492 23.61 -14.59 10.02
CA ILE A 492 22.65 -13.94 10.91
C ILE A 492 23.06 -12.48 11.05
N ILE A 493 22.14 -11.58 10.81
CA ILE A 493 22.33 -10.16 10.98
C ILE A 493 21.27 -9.63 11.95
N ASN A 494 21.67 -8.71 12.81
CA ASN A 494 20.76 -8.03 13.72
C ASN A 494 20.35 -6.65 13.17
N GLU A 495 20.95 -6.26 12.06
CA GLU A 495 20.65 -5.02 11.36
C GLU A 495 19.55 -5.26 10.33
N ASP A 496 18.71 -4.25 10.10
CA ASP A 496 17.68 -4.35 9.07
C ASP A 496 18.26 -4.42 7.67
N PHE A 497 17.54 -5.11 6.80
CA PHE A 497 17.85 -5.06 5.38
C PHE A 497 17.61 -3.66 4.81
N PRO A 498 18.46 -3.20 3.86
CA PRO A 498 18.22 -1.97 3.13
C PRO A 498 16.91 -2.09 2.33
N LYS A 499 15.98 -1.14 2.54
CA LYS A 499 14.64 -1.15 1.94
C LYS A 499 14.38 0.09 1.09
N THR A 500 13.39 -0.02 0.22
CA THR A 500 12.80 1.12 -0.47
C THR A 500 11.81 1.84 0.46
N LYS A 501 11.36 3.05 0.10
CA LYS A 501 10.32 3.80 0.83
C LYS A 501 9.02 2.99 1.06
N ILE A 502 8.73 2.01 0.20
CA ILE A 502 7.57 1.10 0.32
C ILE A 502 7.89 -0.23 1.02
N GLY A 503 9.00 -0.29 1.76
CA GLY A 503 9.38 -1.46 2.56
C GLY A 503 9.95 -2.65 1.78
N LYS A 504 10.21 -2.52 0.46
CA LYS A 504 10.77 -3.61 -0.35
C LYS A 504 12.29 -3.69 -0.18
N ILE A 505 12.83 -4.89 0.11
CA ILE A 505 14.27 -5.12 0.30
C ILE A 505 15.04 -4.82 -0.99
N ARG A 506 16.12 -4.04 -0.88
CA ARG A 506 17.07 -3.75 -1.95
C ARG A 506 18.14 -4.84 -2.01
N ARG A 507 17.82 -5.96 -2.65
CA ARG A 507 18.69 -7.15 -2.72
C ARG A 507 20.11 -6.87 -3.20
N PHE A 508 20.28 -5.95 -4.15
CA PHE A 508 21.59 -5.59 -4.69
C PHE A 508 22.54 -4.96 -3.66
N MET A 509 22.01 -4.44 -2.54
CA MET A 509 22.82 -3.87 -1.46
C MET A 509 23.22 -4.89 -0.39
N ILE A 510 22.69 -6.11 -0.44
CA ILE A 510 22.95 -7.12 0.60
C ILE A 510 24.42 -7.56 0.59
N ALA A 511 25.04 -7.72 -0.57
CA ALA A 511 26.47 -8.05 -0.68
C ALA A 511 27.35 -6.96 -0.06
N ASP A 512 27.07 -5.69 -0.35
CA ASP A 512 27.78 -4.55 0.22
C ASP A 512 27.60 -4.45 1.74
N MET A 513 26.42 -4.81 2.23
CA MET A 513 26.13 -4.90 3.66
C MET A 513 26.97 -6.00 4.33
N LEU A 514 27.07 -7.17 3.71
CA LEU A 514 27.88 -8.27 4.22
C LEU A 514 29.38 -7.98 4.20
N ASP A 515 29.83 -7.22 3.19
CA ASP A 515 31.23 -6.78 3.08
C ASP A 515 31.60 -5.64 4.03
N GLY A 516 30.66 -5.11 4.79
CA GLY A 516 30.87 -3.96 5.69
C GLY A 516 31.20 -2.65 4.96
N LYS A 517 30.88 -2.56 3.66
CA LYS A 517 31.07 -1.35 2.84
C LYS A 517 30.03 -0.27 3.13
N ILE A 518 28.94 -0.61 3.80
CA ILE A 518 28.00 0.34 4.36
C ILE A 518 28.64 0.84 5.65
N GLU A 519 29.10 2.10 5.67
CA GLU A 519 29.84 2.70 6.78
C GLU A 519 29.14 2.48 8.13
N LYS A 520 29.85 1.80 9.05
CA LYS A 520 29.47 1.81 10.48
C LYS A 520 29.87 3.16 11.02
N GLN A 521 28.89 4.03 11.30
CA GLN A 521 29.16 5.24 12.06
C GLN A 521 29.63 4.86 13.48
N GLU A 522 30.77 5.40 13.93
CA GLU A 522 31.18 5.35 15.33
C GLU A 522 30.12 6.07 16.16
N ARG A 523 29.41 5.32 17.02
CA ARG A 523 28.27 5.82 17.78
C ARG A 523 28.73 6.46 19.08
N LYS A 524 28.18 7.65 19.38
CA LYS A 524 28.30 8.31 20.68
C LYS A 524 27.52 7.50 21.74
N PRO A 525 27.85 7.62 23.04
CA PRO A 525 27.10 6.95 24.10
C PRO A 525 25.62 7.36 24.08
N GLU A 526 24.75 6.39 24.25
CA GLU A 526 23.29 6.59 24.27
C GLU A 526 22.87 7.49 25.43
N PRO A 527 21.95 8.43 25.21
CA PRO A 527 21.35 9.22 26.28
C PRO A 527 20.51 8.33 27.22
N ASP A 528 20.45 8.71 28.49
CA ASP A 528 19.66 7.99 29.49
C ASP A 528 18.71 8.94 30.23
N PHE A 529 17.48 9.08 29.71
CA PHE A 529 16.37 9.78 30.36
C PHE A 529 15.01 9.19 29.95
N GLU A 530 13.99 9.39 30.77
CA GLU A 530 12.72 8.69 30.71
C GLU A 530 12.04 8.73 29.34
N GLU A 531 11.88 9.93 28.74
CA GLU A 531 11.22 10.13 27.46
C GLU A 531 11.98 9.42 26.34
N TYR A 532 13.31 9.56 26.32
CA TYR A 532 14.17 8.89 25.36
C TYR A 532 13.99 7.38 25.41
N ASN A 533 14.12 6.80 26.62
CA ASN A 533 14.02 5.34 26.79
C ASN A 533 12.65 4.79 26.42
N LYS A 534 11.59 5.53 26.75
CA LYS A 534 10.21 5.12 26.49
C LYS A 534 9.87 5.21 24.99
N ILE A 535 10.31 6.29 24.32
CA ILE A 535 10.12 6.45 22.87
C ILE A 535 10.96 5.43 22.11
N LYS A 536 12.22 5.25 22.50
CA LYS A 536 13.12 4.24 21.93
C LYS A 536 12.50 2.85 22.00
N LYS A 537 12.02 2.46 23.19
CA LYS A 537 11.38 1.16 23.40
C LYS A 537 10.16 1.01 22.48
N TYR A 538 9.30 2.03 22.40
CA TYR A 538 8.13 1.99 21.56
C TYR A 538 8.49 1.83 20.07
N LEU A 539 9.49 2.56 19.58
CA LEU A 539 9.95 2.45 18.19
C LEU A 539 10.59 1.08 17.91
N ILE A 540 11.33 0.51 18.87
CA ILE A 540 11.83 -0.86 18.78
C ILE A 540 10.67 -1.86 18.71
N ASP A 541 9.66 -1.71 19.58
CA ASP A 541 8.51 -2.62 19.65
C ASP A 541 7.68 -2.60 18.36
N ILE A 542 7.54 -1.44 17.71
CA ILE A 542 6.79 -1.32 16.44
C ILE A 542 7.61 -1.83 15.25
N LYS A 543 8.88 -1.45 15.19
CA LYS A 543 9.69 -1.70 13.99
C LYS A 543 10.52 -2.97 14.10
N GLY A 544 10.66 -3.55 15.29
CA GLY A 544 11.50 -4.73 15.53
C GLY A 544 12.99 -4.48 15.25
N LYS A 545 13.45 -3.23 15.38
CA LYS A 545 14.77 -2.75 14.99
C LYS A 545 15.51 -2.13 16.15
N ASP A 546 16.84 -2.19 16.10
CA ASP A 546 17.65 -1.32 16.95
C ASP A 546 17.46 0.14 16.57
N VAL A 547 17.09 0.97 17.54
CA VAL A 547 16.89 2.41 17.40
C VAL A 547 17.95 3.14 18.20
N TYR A 548 18.59 4.11 17.61
CA TYR A 548 19.68 4.86 18.24
C TYR A 548 19.32 6.34 18.35
N PHE A 549 20.03 7.07 19.17
CA PHE A 549 19.75 8.49 19.46
C PHE A 549 19.75 9.37 18.20
N ASP A 550 20.58 9.04 17.22
CA ASP A 550 20.73 9.72 15.94
C ASP A 550 19.92 9.08 14.80
N SER A 551 19.16 8.00 15.07
CA SER A 551 18.28 7.39 14.08
C SER A 551 17.23 8.39 13.60
N HIS A 552 17.19 8.59 12.30
CA HIS A 552 16.13 9.37 11.66
C HIS A 552 14.84 8.55 11.67
N ILE A 553 13.84 9.00 12.41
CA ILE A 553 12.62 8.25 12.71
C ILE A 553 11.91 7.77 11.44
N GLU A 554 11.82 8.61 10.44
CA GLU A 554 11.14 8.28 9.18
C GLU A 554 12.04 7.47 8.24
N ILE A 555 13.30 7.90 8.04
CA ILE A 555 14.20 7.34 7.03
C ILE A 555 14.87 6.06 7.51
N ASP A 556 15.55 6.09 8.68
CA ASP A 556 16.34 4.95 9.16
C ASP A 556 15.44 3.84 9.72
N LEU A 557 14.32 4.21 10.35
CA LEU A 557 13.37 3.24 10.85
C LEU A 557 12.38 2.78 9.77
N GLY A 558 12.37 3.43 8.60
CA GLY A 558 11.44 3.09 7.53
C GLY A 558 9.98 3.20 7.99
N MET A 559 9.69 4.27 8.74
CA MET A 559 8.34 4.56 9.19
C MET A 559 7.50 4.94 7.97
N ASP A 560 6.51 4.13 7.63
CA ASP A 560 5.54 4.50 6.61
C ASP A 560 4.46 5.44 7.20
N SER A 561 3.55 5.91 6.35
CA SER A 561 2.50 6.84 6.79
C SER A 561 1.60 6.25 7.89
N LEU A 562 1.45 4.93 7.96
CA LEU A 562 0.67 4.25 8.98
C LEU A 562 1.44 4.17 10.31
N ASP A 563 2.72 3.83 10.24
CA ASP A 563 3.63 3.82 11.40
C ASP A 563 3.75 5.21 12.02
N MET A 564 3.87 6.25 11.17
CA MET A 564 3.99 7.65 11.61
C MET A 564 2.76 8.10 12.41
N VAL A 565 1.60 7.67 11.99
CA VAL A 565 0.34 7.99 12.65
C VAL A 565 0.20 7.21 13.97
N GLU A 566 0.56 5.92 13.98
CA GLU A 566 0.57 5.11 15.20
C GLU A 566 1.56 5.69 16.22
N PHE A 567 2.68 6.21 15.74
CA PHE A 567 3.66 6.88 16.57
C PHE A 567 3.17 8.23 17.09
N GLN A 568 2.53 9.05 16.25
CA GLN A 568 1.92 10.31 16.68
C GLN A 568 0.84 10.07 17.77
N TYR A 569 0.04 9.02 17.61
CA TYR A 569 -0.94 8.61 18.61
C TYR A 569 -0.28 8.18 19.93
N PHE A 570 0.84 7.44 19.85
CA PHE A 570 1.64 7.12 21.03
C PHE A 570 2.14 8.37 21.74
N LEU A 571 2.59 9.39 20.99
CA LEU A 571 3.05 10.67 21.55
C LEU A 571 1.92 11.47 22.20
N ASP A 572 0.73 11.51 21.58
CA ASP A 572 -0.45 12.16 22.18
C ASP A 572 -0.89 11.44 23.46
N LEU A 573 -1.01 10.12 23.45
CA LEU A 573 -1.42 9.33 24.62
C LEU A 573 -0.46 9.44 25.80
N ASN A 574 0.85 9.40 25.54
CA ASN A 574 1.84 9.33 26.60
C ASN A 574 2.33 10.69 27.08
N TYR A 575 2.24 11.72 26.22
CA TYR A 575 2.83 13.04 26.48
C TYR A 575 1.90 14.21 26.20
N GLY A 576 0.69 13.96 25.65
CA GLY A 576 -0.29 15.00 25.33
C GLY A 576 0.09 15.89 24.15
N ILE A 577 0.99 15.41 23.28
CA ILE A 577 1.54 16.18 22.17
C ILE A 577 0.75 15.88 20.88
N LYS A 578 0.05 16.91 20.37
CA LYS A 578 -0.82 16.83 19.18
C LYS A 578 -0.28 17.57 17.97
N GLU A 579 0.94 18.09 18.04
CA GLU A 579 1.51 18.92 16.98
C GLU A 579 1.72 18.09 15.70
N GLU A 580 1.08 18.50 14.61
CA GLU A 580 1.27 17.91 13.28
C GLU A 580 2.69 18.24 12.77
N ASN A 581 3.29 17.32 12.02
CA ASN A 581 4.66 17.46 11.47
C ASN A 581 5.79 17.54 12.51
N LEU A 582 5.55 17.06 13.73
CA LEU A 582 6.55 17.07 14.80
C LEU A 582 7.84 16.33 14.40
N ILE A 583 7.68 15.19 13.71
CA ILE A 583 8.80 14.35 13.29
C ILE A 583 9.60 15.02 12.16
N SER A 584 8.95 15.81 11.31
CA SER A 584 9.66 16.61 10.30
C SER A 584 10.50 17.74 10.91
N LYS A 585 10.08 18.28 12.07
CA LYS A 585 10.84 19.30 12.81
C LYS A 585 11.97 18.70 13.67
N TYR A 586 11.73 17.51 14.22
CA TYR A 586 12.64 16.80 15.11
C TYR A 586 12.85 15.38 14.57
N PRO A 587 13.60 15.25 13.48
CA PRO A 587 13.65 14.01 12.72
C PRO A 587 14.39 12.86 13.40
N THR A 588 15.26 13.16 14.39
CA THR A 588 15.98 12.10 15.11
C THR A 588 15.32 11.77 16.45
N LEU A 589 15.55 10.56 16.93
CA LEU A 589 15.04 10.12 18.23
C LEU A 589 15.45 11.07 19.36
N LEU A 590 16.70 11.54 19.36
CA LEU A 590 17.19 12.43 20.42
C LEU A 590 16.54 13.81 20.36
N GLU A 591 16.43 14.39 19.19
CA GLU A 591 15.78 15.72 19.02
C GLU A 591 14.32 15.66 19.46
N LEU A 592 13.59 14.62 19.01
CA LEU A 592 12.20 14.42 19.39
C LEU A 592 12.05 14.18 20.90
N ALA A 593 12.88 13.31 21.48
CA ALA A 593 12.81 13.01 22.90
C ALA A 593 13.12 14.25 23.78
N ASN A 594 14.07 15.10 23.37
CA ASN A 594 14.35 16.37 24.06
C ASN A 594 13.16 17.33 23.93
N TYR A 595 12.59 17.50 22.74
CA TYR A 595 11.41 18.33 22.55
C TYR A 595 10.25 17.87 23.45
N ILE A 596 9.99 16.57 23.52
CA ILE A 596 8.92 15.99 24.34
C ILE A 596 9.18 16.23 25.83
N LYS A 597 10.42 16.05 26.27
CA LYS A 597 10.82 16.32 27.65
C LYS A 597 10.50 17.74 28.09
N ASP A 598 10.73 18.71 27.18
CA ASP A 598 10.55 20.14 27.46
C ASP A 598 9.07 20.60 27.32
N ASN A 599 8.24 19.88 26.55
CA ASN A 599 6.89 20.30 26.18
C ASN A 599 5.76 19.35 26.63
N ARG A 600 6.05 18.29 27.40
CA ARG A 600 5.05 17.34 27.86
C ARG A 600 3.96 18.01 28.74
N ASN A 601 2.70 17.74 28.45
CA ASN A 601 1.57 18.25 29.21
C ASN A 601 1.16 17.23 30.29
N GLN A 602 1.43 17.52 31.56
CA GLN A 602 1.23 16.60 32.69
C GLN A 602 -0.26 16.29 33.01
N GLU A 603 -1.21 17.01 32.42
CA GLU A 603 -2.64 16.88 32.77
C GLU A 603 -3.42 15.76 32.05
N ARG A 604 -2.80 15.01 31.15
CA ARG A 604 -3.48 13.97 30.32
C ARG A 604 -2.80 12.60 30.30
N ILE A 605 -2.30 12.14 31.42
CA ILE A 605 -1.84 10.74 31.53
C ILE A 605 -3.06 9.86 31.87
N GLY A 606 -3.80 9.47 30.84
CA GLY A 606 -4.85 8.45 30.94
C GLY A 606 -4.31 7.11 30.48
N ASN A 607 -4.05 6.21 31.41
CA ASN A 607 -3.82 4.80 31.10
C ASN A 607 -5.08 4.21 30.45
N LEU A 608 -5.12 4.12 29.12
CA LEU A 608 -6.06 3.26 28.41
C LEU A 608 -5.52 1.83 28.42
N ASP A 609 -5.85 1.09 29.50
CA ASP A 609 -5.61 -0.35 29.55
C ASP A 609 -6.62 -1.04 28.61
N TRP A 610 -6.12 -1.58 27.51
CA TRP A 610 -6.92 -2.37 26.56
C TRP A 610 -7.64 -3.55 27.23
N LYS A 611 -7.15 -4.03 28.38
CA LYS A 611 -7.84 -5.00 29.22
C LYS A 611 -9.14 -4.43 29.81
N GLU A 612 -9.19 -3.14 30.10
CA GLU A 612 -10.38 -2.48 30.63
C GLU A 612 -11.46 -2.27 29.56
N ILE A 613 -11.07 -1.95 28.34
CA ILE A 613 -12.01 -1.80 27.20
C ILE A 613 -12.61 -3.15 26.78
N LEU A 614 -11.82 -4.22 26.84
CA LEU A 614 -12.29 -5.58 26.53
C LEU A 614 -13.07 -6.23 27.69
N ASN A 615 -12.94 -5.73 28.93
CA ASN A 615 -13.60 -6.28 30.12
C ASN A 615 -14.84 -5.49 30.55
N LYS A 616 -15.10 -4.28 30.02
CA LYS A 616 -16.26 -3.46 30.42
C LYS A 616 -17.62 -4.04 30.04
N ASP A 617 -17.68 -5.04 29.15
CA ASP A 617 -18.94 -5.67 28.73
C ASP A 617 -19.20 -7.07 29.35
N THR A 618 -18.49 -7.45 30.41
CA THR A 618 -18.71 -8.76 31.05
C THR A 618 -19.68 -8.75 32.25
N ASN A 619 -20.30 -7.61 32.55
CA ASN A 619 -21.31 -7.50 33.60
C ASN A 619 -22.67 -7.02 33.08
N ALA A 620 -23.14 -7.57 31.97
CA ALA A 620 -24.57 -7.52 31.64
C ALA A 620 -25.14 -8.90 31.89
N ASP A 621 -25.95 -8.99 32.93
CA ASP A 621 -26.75 -10.18 33.28
C ASP A 621 -27.52 -10.67 32.06
N LEU A 622 -27.35 -11.94 31.76
CA LEU A 622 -28.23 -12.67 30.82
C LEU A 622 -29.51 -13.08 31.57
N PRO A 623 -30.71 -12.86 31.02
CA PRO A 623 -31.89 -13.57 31.47
C PRO A 623 -31.94 -15.01 30.98
#